data_bd64539dd0132d7497ca23f11ebf9dfc
#
_entry.id   bd64539dd0132d7497ca23f11ebf9dfc
#
_cell.length_a   1.000
_cell.length_b   1.000
_cell.length_c   1.000
_cell.angle_alpha   90.00
_cell.angle_beta   90.00
_cell.angle_gamma   90.00
#
_symmetry.space_group_name_H-M   'P 1'
#
loop_
_entity.id
_entity.type
_entity.pdbx_description
1 polymer ?
#
loop_
_entity_poly.entity_id
_entity_poly.type
_entity_poly.pdbx_seq_one_letter_code
_entity_poly.pdbx_strand_id
1 'polypeptide(L)'
;MQLYLDGPKKNFYTFFHVLNENSLKINNNKILSSHKHLKNKNLTKILYSQKLATEEVFLRKKIPFRSFEVIKRNEKTLGELFCFFILETILLGRSLNVNPFDQPSVELIKEETKKILLRS
;
A
#
# COMPACT_ATOMS: atom_id res chain seq x y z
N MET A 1 -2.37 -6.08 -10.99
CA MET A 1 -0.91 -6.14 -11.25
C MET A 1 -0.57 -5.84 -12.70
N GLN A 2 -1.23 -6.47 -13.70
CA GLN A 2 -0.95 -6.27 -15.14
C GLN A 2 -0.95 -4.80 -15.55
N LEU A 3 -1.98 -4.03 -15.17
CA LEU A 3 -2.06 -2.60 -15.47
C LEU A 3 -0.82 -1.82 -14.99
N TYR A 4 -0.26 -2.18 -13.83
CA TYR A 4 0.90 -1.50 -13.27
C TYR A 4 2.22 -1.90 -13.93
N LEU A 5 2.29 -3.10 -14.48
CA LEU A 5 3.48 -3.61 -15.16
C LEU A 5 3.55 -3.19 -16.63
N ASP A 6 2.42 -3.08 -17.30
CA ASP A 6 2.32 -2.86 -18.75
C ASP A 6 1.71 -1.50 -19.10
N GLY A 7 1.11 -0.81 -18.14
CA GLY A 7 0.54 0.53 -18.30
C GLY A 7 1.56 1.68 -18.18
N PRO A 8 1.06 2.94 -18.16
CA PRO A 8 1.92 4.12 -18.03
C PRO A 8 2.74 4.11 -16.74
N LYS A 9 4.06 4.26 -16.85
CA LYS A 9 5.00 4.26 -15.72
C LYS A 9 5.05 5.62 -15.00
N LYS A 10 3.90 6.10 -14.53
CA LYS A 10 3.77 7.40 -13.83
C LYS A 10 3.53 7.25 -12.33
N ASN A 11 3.54 6.03 -11.81
CA ASN A 11 3.20 5.74 -10.42
C ASN A 11 4.45 5.35 -9.63
N PHE A 12 4.43 5.72 -8.35
CA PHE A 12 5.35 5.23 -7.34
C PHE A 12 4.59 4.26 -6.42
N TYR A 13 5.20 3.15 -6.06
CA TYR A 13 4.53 2.08 -5.31
C TYR A 13 5.14 1.92 -3.94
N THR A 14 4.29 1.60 -2.97
CA THR A 14 4.73 1.28 -1.61
C THR A 14 4.23 -0.11 -1.24
N PHE A 15 5.16 -1.00 -0.91
CA PHE A 15 4.86 -2.33 -0.39
C PHE A 15 4.96 -2.32 1.13
N PHE A 16 4.07 -3.08 1.77
CA PHE A 16 4.10 -3.32 3.21
C PHE A 16 4.25 -4.80 3.49
N HIS A 17 5.08 -5.15 4.46
CA HIS A 17 5.22 -6.51 4.94
C HIS A 17 5.33 -6.53 6.46
N VAL A 18 4.63 -7.48 7.09
CA VAL A 18 4.69 -7.73 8.53
C VAL A 18 5.56 -8.94 8.79
N LEU A 19 6.64 -8.78 9.56
CA LEU A 19 7.65 -9.82 9.77
C LEU A 19 7.13 -10.94 10.70
N ASN A 20 6.47 -10.56 11.79
CA ASN A 20 6.05 -11.49 12.84
C ASN A 20 4.54 -11.72 12.81
N GLU A 21 4.07 -12.54 11.87
CA GLU A 21 2.70 -13.02 11.84
C GLU A 21 2.64 -14.54 11.94
N ASN A 22 1.82 -15.02 12.87
CA ASN A 22 1.43 -16.42 12.90
C ASN A 22 0.50 -16.68 11.71
N SER A 23 0.81 -17.68 10.92
CA SER A 23 -0.01 -18.02 9.76
C SER A 23 -0.36 -19.49 9.70
N LEU A 24 -1.49 -19.76 9.06
CA LEU A 24 -1.96 -21.11 8.81
C LEU A 24 -1.01 -21.84 7.86
N LYS A 25 -0.74 -23.11 8.17
CA LYS A 25 -0.04 -24.02 7.24
C LYS A 25 -1.02 -24.51 6.18
N ILE A 26 -0.53 -24.67 4.96
CA ILE A 26 -1.32 -25.25 3.88
C ILE A 26 -1.51 -26.74 4.14
N ASN A 27 -2.76 -27.21 3.93
CA ASN A 27 -3.05 -28.65 3.98
C ASN A 27 -2.46 -29.35 2.75
N ASN A 28 -1.40 -30.11 2.95
CA ASN A 28 -0.66 -30.80 1.88
C ASN A 28 -1.51 -31.79 1.08
N ASN A 29 -2.55 -32.36 1.68
CA ASN A 29 -3.41 -33.36 1.02
C ASN A 29 -4.33 -32.77 -0.05
N LYS A 30 -4.48 -31.43 -0.06
CA LYS A 30 -5.32 -30.70 -1.04
C LYS A 30 -4.48 -29.99 -2.11
N ILE A 31 -3.16 -30.18 -2.13
CA ILE A 31 -2.29 -29.52 -3.10
C ILE A 31 -2.22 -30.35 -4.39
N LEU A 32 -2.61 -29.74 -5.50
CA LEU A 32 -2.49 -30.34 -6.84
C LEU A 32 -1.02 -30.54 -7.21
N SER A 33 -0.75 -31.53 -8.07
CA SER A 33 0.60 -31.85 -8.55
C SER A 33 1.33 -30.68 -9.21
N SER A 34 0.58 -29.80 -9.88
CA SER A 34 1.10 -28.56 -10.49
C SER A 34 1.58 -27.50 -9.49
N HIS A 35 1.18 -27.62 -8.21
CA HIS A 35 1.47 -26.64 -7.16
C HIS A 35 2.37 -27.20 -6.06
N LYS A 36 3.23 -28.18 -6.37
CA LYS A 36 4.13 -28.83 -5.41
C LYS A 36 5.04 -27.87 -4.64
N HIS A 37 5.38 -26.71 -5.24
CA HIS A 37 6.19 -25.66 -4.60
C HIS A 37 5.52 -25.04 -3.36
N LEU A 38 4.21 -25.19 -3.18
CA LEU A 38 3.45 -24.71 -2.01
C LEU A 38 3.47 -25.71 -0.84
N LYS A 39 3.93 -26.95 -1.08
CA LYS A 39 3.95 -28.00 -0.07
C LYS A 39 4.81 -27.61 1.14
N ASN A 40 4.30 -27.87 2.34
CA ASN A 40 4.97 -27.55 3.61
C ASN A 40 5.24 -26.04 3.83
N LYS A 41 4.61 -25.16 3.07
CA LYS A 41 4.72 -23.72 3.26
C LYS A 41 3.55 -23.20 4.11
N ASN A 42 3.80 -22.14 4.84
CA ASN A 42 2.75 -21.37 5.50
C ASN A 42 2.36 -20.16 4.63
N LEU A 43 1.20 -19.58 4.90
CA LEU A 43 0.66 -18.47 4.12
C LEU A 43 1.60 -17.24 4.16
N THR A 44 2.17 -16.91 5.31
CA THR A 44 3.11 -15.78 5.45
C THR A 44 4.30 -15.95 4.52
N LYS A 45 4.89 -17.15 4.43
CA LYS A 45 6.02 -17.41 3.54
C LYS A 45 5.66 -17.26 2.08
N ILE A 46 4.45 -17.66 1.70
CA ILE A 46 3.97 -17.53 0.32
C ILE A 46 3.77 -16.04 -0.02
N LEU A 47 3.09 -15.28 0.83
CA LEU A 47 2.88 -13.84 0.64
C LEU A 47 4.20 -13.08 0.57
N TYR A 48 5.15 -13.42 1.45
CA TYR A 48 6.49 -12.81 1.42
C TYR A 48 7.23 -13.12 0.11
N SER A 49 7.17 -14.38 -0.36
CA SER A 49 7.78 -14.76 -1.63
C SER A 49 7.14 -14.03 -2.82
N GLN A 50 5.81 -13.84 -2.80
CA GLN A 50 5.11 -13.06 -3.83
C GLN A 50 5.51 -11.58 -3.80
N LYS A 51 5.68 -10.99 -2.61
CA LYS A 51 6.20 -9.63 -2.45
C LYS A 51 7.58 -9.51 -3.07
N LEU A 52 8.53 -10.37 -2.69
CA LEU A 52 9.90 -10.34 -3.22
C LEU A 52 9.92 -10.50 -4.75
N ALA A 53 9.17 -11.47 -5.28
CA ALA A 53 9.08 -11.67 -6.72
C ALA A 53 8.51 -10.42 -7.45
N THR A 54 7.54 -9.74 -6.83
CA THR A 54 7.00 -8.49 -7.38
C THR A 54 8.04 -7.38 -7.39
N GLU A 55 8.79 -7.21 -6.30
CA GLU A 55 9.87 -6.22 -6.21
C GLU A 55 10.96 -6.46 -7.24
N GLU A 56 11.37 -7.72 -7.44
CA GLU A 56 12.34 -8.07 -8.48
C GLU A 56 11.84 -7.74 -9.89
N VAL A 57 10.56 -7.99 -10.19
CA VAL A 57 9.96 -7.62 -11.47
C VAL A 57 9.93 -6.11 -11.64
N PHE A 58 9.60 -5.36 -10.58
CA PHE A 58 9.60 -3.89 -10.60
C PHE A 58 11.00 -3.33 -10.85
N LEU A 59 12.02 -3.88 -10.19
CA LEU A 59 13.42 -3.52 -10.43
C LEU A 59 13.82 -3.76 -11.89
N ARG A 60 13.54 -4.94 -12.42
CA ARG A 60 13.84 -5.27 -13.83
C ARG A 60 13.12 -4.34 -14.83
N LYS A 61 11.88 -3.98 -14.53
CA LYS A 61 11.08 -3.05 -15.37
C LYS A 61 11.37 -1.57 -15.08
N LYS A 62 12.28 -1.25 -14.15
CA LYS A 62 12.62 0.12 -13.72
C LYS A 62 11.38 0.90 -13.24
N ILE A 63 10.48 0.24 -12.53
CA ILE A 63 9.32 0.86 -11.91
C ILE A 63 9.72 1.29 -10.49
N PRO A 64 9.59 2.57 -10.13
CA PRO A 64 10.02 3.05 -8.81
C PRO A 64 9.09 2.54 -7.71
N PHE A 65 9.67 2.03 -6.63
CA PHE A 65 8.95 1.59 -5.45
C PHE A 65 9.78 1.74 -4.18
N ARG A 66 9.11 1.62 -3.05
CA ARG A 66 9.72 1.43 -1.73
C ARG A 66 9.02 0.34 -0.96
N SER A 67 9.69 -0.22 0.05
CA SER A 67 9.15 -1.25 0.91
C SER A 67 9.27 -0.86 2.38
N PHE A 68 8.19 -1.08 3.13
CA PHE A 68 8.17 -0.99 4.58
C PHE A 68 8.08 -2.40 5.17
N GLU A 69 9.00 -2.70 6.07
CA GLU A 69 8.95 -3.89 6.88
C GLU A 69 8.60 -3.49 8.31
N VAL A 70 7.47 -3.96 8.79
CA VAL A 70 7.00 -3.69 10.16
C VAL A 70 7.14 -4.95 11.00
N ILE A 71 7.61 -4.82 12.22
CA ILE A 71 7.90 -5.98 13.09
C ILE A 71 6.60 -6.68 13.46
N LYS A 72 5.56 -5.94 13.79
CA LYS A 72 4.30 -6.48 14.30
C LYS A 72 3.13 -5.60 13.90
N ARG A 73 1.99 -6.23 13.59
CA ARG A 73 0.73 -5.54 13.33
C ARG A 73 0.03 -5.28 14.66
N ASN A 74 0.07 -4.03 15.10
CA ASN A 74 -0.63 -3.54 16.30
C ASN A 74 -0.96 -2.06 16.15
N GLU A 75 -1.67 -1.50 17.12
CA GLU A 75 -2.13 -0.12 17.13
C GLU A 75 -0.96 0.87 17.10
N LYS A 76 0.12 0.57 17.81
CA LYS A 76 1.33 1.39 17.83
C LYS A 76 1.93 1.52 16.42
N THR A 77 2.17 0.41 15.74
CA THR A 77 2.72 0.40 14.38
C THR A 77 1.81 1.14 13.40
N LEU A 78 0.49 0.99 13.56
CA LEU A 78 -0.47 1.73 12.74
C LEU A 78 -0.39 3.24 12.98
N GLY A 79 -0.28 3.67 14.25
CA GLY A 79 -0.09 5.08 14.60
C GLY A 79 1.22 5.65 14.05
N GLU A 80 2.32 4.90 14.12
CA GLU A 80 3.61 5.26 13.54
C GLU A 80 3.51 5.45 12.01
N LEU A 81 2.82 4.56 11.31
CA LEU A 81 2.60 4.67 9.86
C LEU A 81 1.74 5.89 9.51
N PHE A 82 0.66 6.17 10.25
CA PHE A 82 -0.13 7.38 10.04
C PHE A 82 0.69 8.64 10.23
N CYS A 83 1.46 8.72 11.33
CA CYS A 83 2.35 9.84 11.58
C CYS A 83 3.35 10.03 10.43
N PHE A 84 3.97 8.95 9.98
CA PHE A 84 4.91 8.98 8.85
C PHE A 84 4.26 9.57 7.58
N PHE A 85 3.07 9.09 7.18
CA PHE A 85 2.42 9.56 5.97
C PHE A 85 1.88 10.99 6.07
N ILE A 86 1.44 11.41 7.26
CA ILE A 86 1.07 12.81 7.50
C ILE A 86 2.29 13.71 7.32
N LEU A 87 3.42 13.38 7.93
CA LEU A 87 4.66 14.15 7.80
C LEU A 87 5.17 14.15 6.35
N GLU A 88 5.14 13.01 5.68
CA GLU A 88 5.51 12.91 4.27
C GLU A 88 4.66 13.82 3.39
N THR A 89 3.34 13.84 3.60
CA THR A 89 2.41 14.70 2.86
C THR A 89 2.73 16.19 3.08
N ILE A 90 3.00 16.59 4.34
CA ILE A 90 3.36 17.96 4.67
C ILE A 90 4.67 18.37 3.98
N LEU A 91 5.70 17.50 4.03
CA LEU A 91 7.00 17.77 3.43
C LEU A 91 6.91 17.82 1.90
N LEU A 92 6.17 16.92 1.28
CA LEU A 92 5.93 16.94 -0.16
C LEU A 92 5.15 18.18 -0.59
N GLY A 93 4.10 18.55 0.14
CA GLY A 93 3.36 19.78 -0.13
C GLY A 93 4.27 21.02 -0.11
N ARG A 94 5.12 21.13 0.90
CA ARG A 94 6.11 22.21 0.99
C ARG A 94 7.12 22.17 -0.16
N SER A 95 7.64 21.01 -0.50
CA SER A 95 8.57 20.83 -1.63
C SER A 95 7.97 21.26 -2.97
N LEU A 96 6.68 21.06 -3.15
CA LEU A 96 5.93 21.40 -4.36
C LEU A 96 5.33 22.82 -4.31
N ASN A 97 5.59 23.60 -3.24
CA ASN A 97 4.97 24.91 -2.98
C ASN A 97 3.43 24.86 -2.96
N VAL A 98 2.86 23.75 -2.47
CA VAL A 98 1.43 23.58 -2.29
C VAL A 98 1.12 23.58 -0.79
N ASN A 99 0.02 24.25 -0.39
CA ASN A 99 -0.43 24.21 0.99
C ASN A 99 -1.02 22.83 1.32
N PRO A 100 -0.40 22.01 2.18
CA PRO A 100 -0.89 20.66 2.48
C PRO A 100 -2.10 20.65 3.43
N PHE A 101 -2.47 21.80 4.00
CA PHE A 101 -3.55 21.95 4.99
C PHE A 101 -4.83 22.53 4.38
N ASP A 102 -4.82 22.93 3.11
CA ASP A 102 -5.94 23.55 2.47
C ASP A 102 -6.56 22.63 1.41
N GLN A 103 -7.89 22.62 1.36
CA GLN A 103 -8.67 21.84 0.39
C GLN A 103 -9.73 22.72 -0.28
N PRO A 104 -9.33 23.68 -1.12
CA PRO A 104 -10.26 24.68 -1.70
C PRO A 104 -11.47 24.04 -2.38
N SER A 105 -11.28 22.95 -3.11
CA SER A 105 -12.37 22.25 -3.81
C SER A 105 -13.41 21.66 -2.85
N VAL A 106 -13.02 21.23 -1.66
CA VAL A 106 -13.93 20.71 -0.64
C VAL A 106 -14.72 21.85 0.00
N GLU A 107 -14.07 22.98 0.24
CA GLU A 107 -14.75 24.18 0.79
C GLU A 107 -15.82 24.71 -0.17
N LEU A 108 -15.55 24.74 -1.48
CA LEU A 108 -16.55 25.10 -2.48
C LEU A 108 -17.82 24.24 -2.42
N ILE A 109 -17.67 22.92 -2.26
CA ILE A 109 -18.80 22.01 -2.11
C ILE A 109 -19.61 22.31 -0.84
N LYS A 110 -18.93 22.59 0.28
CA LYS A 110 -19.59 22.96 1.53
C LYS A 110 -20.38 24.26 1.42
N GLU A 111 -19.79 25.28 0.78
CA GLU A 111 -20.46 26.56 0.53
C GLU A 111 -21.72 26.41 -0.34
N GLU A 112 -21.64 25.66 -1.44
CA GLU A 112 -22.81 25.41 -2.30
C GLU A 112 -23.86 24.58 -1.57
N THR A 113 -23.49 23.59 -0.78
CA THR A 113 -24.42 22.82 0.05
C THR A 113 -25.16 23.74 1.02
N LYS A 114 -24.46 24.67 1.68
CA LYS A 114 -25.08 25.66 2.58
C LYS A 114 -26.07 26.58 1.84
N LYS A 115 -25.70 27.05 0.64
CA LYS A 115 -26.59 27.88 -0.19
C LYS A 115 -27.88 27.15 -0.58
N ILE A 116 -27.78 25.87 -0.95
CA ILE A 116 -28.94 25.05 -1.29
C ILE A 116 -29.88 24.87 -0.09
N LEU A 117 -29.30 24.54 1.08
CA LEU A 117 -30.08 24.37 2.31
C LEU A 117 -30.76 25.65 2.80
N LEU A 118 -30.22 26.84 2.48
CA LEU A 118 -30.82 28.10 2.85
C LEU A 118 -31.94 28.52 1.89
N ARG A 119 -32.06 27.91 0.71
CA ARG A 119 -33.12 28.18 -0.30
C ARG A 119 -34.30 27.21 -0.19
N SER A 120 -34.11 26.09 0.54
CA SER A 120 -35.16 25.10 0.82
C SER A 120 -35.91 25.42 2.12
#